data_9a5fc0ffcdc4dca7c62e189a6348fe7a
#
_entry.id   9a5fc0ffcdc4dca7c62e189a6348fe7a
#
_cell.length_a   1.000
_cell.length_b   1.000
_cell.length_c   1.000
_cell.angle_alpha   90.00
_cell.angle_beta   90.00
_cell.angle_gamma   90.00
#
_symmetry.space_group_name_H-M   'P 1'
#
loop_
_entity.id
_entity.type
_entity.pdbx_description
1 polymer ?
#
loop_
_entity_poly.entity_id
_entity_poly.type
_entity_poly.pdbx_seq_one_letter_code
_entity_poly.pdbx_strand_id
1 'polypeptide(L)' 'MEPKGYELLKIEAKITILEKELSALFEDFKKYESKKDTTIENPAYQKLQKMNVCCLNLLQTYREYTKNLKNSI' A
#
# COMPACT_ATOMS: atom_id res chain seq x y z
N MET A 1 -30.27 -10.62 3.22
CA MET A 1 -29.02 -10.94 3.94
C MET A 1 -27.86 -10.94 2.97
N GLU A 2 -26.86 -10.12 3.26
CA GLU A 2 -25.69 -10.06 2.40
C GLU A 2 -24.83 -11.32 2.57
N PRO A 3 -24.32 -11.89 1.49
CA PRO A 3 -23.36 -12.98 1.59
C PRO A 3 -22.10 -12.50 2.31
N LYS A 4 -21.51 -13.35 3.13
CA LYS A 4 -20.27 -13.00 3.81
C LYS A 4 -19.16 -12.63 2.83
N GLY A 5 -19.16 -13.27 1.66
CA GLY A 5 -18.19 -12.96 0.62
C GLY A 5 -18.26 -11.55 0.10
N TYR A 6 -19.44 -10.93 0.14
CA TYR A 6 -19.60 -9.55 -0.34
C TYR A 6 -18.82 -8.56 0.50
N GLU A 7 -18.83 -8.72 1.82
CA GLU A 7 -18.06 -7.84 2.69
C GLU A 7 -16.56 -8.00 2.47
N LEU A 8 -16.13 -9.23 2.24
CA LEU A 8 -14.72 -9.49 1.97
C LEU A 8 -14.28 -8.88 0.64
N LEU A 9 -15.16 -8.87 -0.36
CA LEU A 9 -14.87 -8.21 -1.63
C LEU A 9 -14.73 -6.70 -1.45
N LYS A 10 -15.54 -6.11 -0.59
CA LYS A 10 -15.39 -4.68 -0.27
C LYS A 10 -14.05 -4.39 0.39
N ILE A 11 -13.63 -5.26 1.29
CA ILE A 11 -12.33 -5.11 1.97
C ILE A 11 -11.20 -5.22 0.96
N GLU A 12 -11.26 -6.19 0.06
CA GLU A 12 -10.25 -6.34 -0.99
C GLU A 12 -10.17 -5.09 -1.88
N ALA A 13 -11.32 -4.51 -2.21
CA ALA A 13 -11.36 -3.30 -3.01
C ALA A 13 -10.66 -2.14 -2.29
N LYS A 14 -10.90 -2.01 -0.99
CA LYS A 14 -10.24 -0.99 -0.19
C LYS A 14 -8.73 -1.18 -0.17
N ILE A 15 -8.28 -2.41 -0.01
CA ILE A 15 -6.85 -2.72 -0.01
C ILE A 15 -6.23 -2.31 -1.35
N THR A 16 -6.88 -2.62 -2.46
CA THR A 16 -6.39 -2.26 -3.79
C THR A 16 -6.28 -0.75 -3.94
N ILE A 17 -7.29 -0.02 -3.47
CA ILE A 17 -7.28 1.45 -3.54
C ILE A 17 -6.13 2.01 -2.70
N LEU A 18 -5.94 1.49 -1.49
CA LEU A 18 -4.87 1.95 -0.61
C LEU A 18 -3.49 1.67 -1.21
N GLU A 19 -3.32 0.52 -1.83
CA GLU A 19 -2.07 0.19 -2.50
C GLU A 19 -1.76 1.17 -3.62
N LYS A 20 -2.76 1.50 -4.42
CA LYS A 20 -2.60 2.44 -5.53
C LYS A 20 -2.30 3.85 -5.03
N GLU A 21 -3.03 4.29 -4.03
CA GLU A 21 -2.84 5.62 -3.46
C GLU A 21 -1.46 5.76 -2.82
N LEU A 22 -1.04 4.75 -2.09
CA LEU A 22 0.26 4.75 -1.44
C LEU A 22 1.40 4.78 -2.47
N SER A 23 1.28 3.96 -3.50
CA SER A 23 2.28 3.92 -4.58
C SER A 23 2.34 5.23 -5.33
N ALA A 24 1.18 5.82 -5.63
CA ALA A 24 1.10 7.11 -6.33
C ALA A 24 1.73 8.22 -5.49
N LEU A 25 1.44 8.23 -4.20
CA LEU A 25 2.01 9.23 -3.29
C LEU A 25 3.52 9.13 -3.25
N PHE A 26 4.04 7.91 -3.13
CA PHE A 26 5.48 7.70 -3.10
C PHE A 26 6.13 8.14 -4.42
N GLU A 27 5.50 7.83 -5.55
CA GLU A 27 6.01 8.24 -6.86
C GLU A 27 6.04 9.76 -7.00
N ASP A 28 5.05 10.46 -6.45
CA ASP A 28 5.01 11.91 -6.49
C ASP A 28 6.20 12.50 -5.74
N PHE A 29 6.50 11.98 -4.56
CA PHE A 29 7.66 12.43 -3.80
C PHE A 29 8.96 12.06 -4.47
N LYS A 30 9.04 10.90 -5.09
CA LYS A 30 10.21 10.47 -5.83
C LYS A 30 10.50 11.41 -7.00
N LYS A 31 9.47 11.83 -7.71
CA LYS A 31 9.61 12.81 -8.80
C LYS A 31 10.08 14.15 -8.27
N TYR A 32 9.54 14.57 -7.14
CA TYR A 32 9.94 15.83 -6.52
C TYR A 32 11.41 15.79 -6.12
N GLU A 33 11.84 14.71 -5.49
CA GLU A 33 13.23 14.57 -5.06
C GLU A 33 14.18 14.54 -6.25
N SER A 34 13.80 13.91 -7.35
CA SER A 34 14.66 13.83 -8.53
C SER A 34 14.82 15.16 -9.23
N LYS A 35 13.92 16.13 -9.00
CA LYS A 35 14.02 17.46 -9.55
C LYS A 35 14.95 18.37 -8.76
N LYS A 36 15.31 17.97 -7.54
CA LYS A 36 16.25 18.73 -6.73
C LYS A 36 17.65 18.50 -7.22
N ASP A 37 18.40 19.58 -7.31
CA ASP A 37 19.77 19.56 -7.79
C ASP A 37 20.74 19.21 -6.67
N THR A 38 20.32 18.41 -5.71
CA THR A 38 21.15 18.02 -4.59
C THR A 38 21.44 16.53 -4.65
N THR A 39 22.72 16.20 -4.47
CA THR A 39 23.14 14.81 -4.37
C THR A 39 23.15 14.32 -2.94
N ILE A 40 22.74 15.17 -2.01
CA ILE A 40 22.74 14.84 -0.59
C ILE A 40 21.58 13.90 -0.31
N GLU A 41 21.88 12.73 0.25
CA GLU A 41 20.86 11.80 0.66
C GLU A 41 20.05 12.37 1.81
N ASN A 42 18.75 12.37 1.64
CA ASN A 42 17.85 12.85 2.68
C ASN A 42 17.45 11.67 3.57
N PRO A 43 17.88 11.66 4.85
CA PRO A 43 17.54 10.56 5.75
C PRO A 43 16.02 10.36 5.89
N ALA A 44 15.25 11.46 5.82
CA ALA A 44 13.80 11.38 5.89
C ALA A 44 13.23 10.65 4.68
N TYR A 45 13.81 10.85 3.51
CA TYR A 45 13.39 10.16 2.30
C TYR A 45 13.69 8.66 2.39
N GLN A 46 14.86 8.31 2.90
CA GLN A 46 15.22 6.90 3.09
C GLN A 46 14.27 6.22 4.07
N LYS A 47 13.94 6.90 5.16
CA LYS A 47 12.99 6.39 6.13
C LYS A 47 11.62 6.21 5.49
N LEU A 48 11.19 7.19 4.70
CA LEU A 48 9.93 7.12 3.98
C LEU A 48 9.88 5.91 3.06
N GLN A 49 10.98 5.67 2.34
CA GLN A 49 11.08 4.53 1.44
C GLN A 49 10.91 3.21 2.18
N LYS A 50 11.61 3.06 3.32
CA LYS A 50 11.49 1.85 4.13
C LYS A 50 10.10 1.66 4.69
N MET A 51 9.49 2.74 5.19
CA MET A 51 8.13 2.68 5.74
C MET A 51 7.12 2.35 4.66
N ASN A 52 7.33 2.88 3.46
CA ASN A 52 6.44 2.61 2.34
C ASN A 52 6.44 1.12 1.99
N VAL A 53 7.62 0.50 1.94
CA VAL A 53 7.74 -0.94 1.68
C VAL A 53 7.04 -1.73 2.79
N CYS A 54 7.23 -1.32 4.05
CA CYS A 54 6.56 -1.98 5.18
C CYS A 54 5.05 -1.87 5.07
N CYS A 55 4.53 -0.71 4.67
CA CYS A 55 3.09 -0.53 4.50
C CYS A 55 2.53 -1.38 3.38
N LEU A 56 3.26 -1.47 2.27
CA LEU A 56 2.84 -2.32 1.16
C LEU A 56 2.83 -3.79 1.56
N ASN A 57 3.83 -4.21 2.34
CA ASN A 57 3.87 -5.58 2.87
C ASN A 57 2.71 -5.85 3.81
N LEU A 58 2.35 -4.86 4.63
CA LEU A 58 1.21 -4.98 5.52
C LEU A 58 -0.08 -5.14 4.73
N LEU A 59 -0.26 -4.33 3.69
CA LEU A 59 -1.43 -4.43 2.82
C LEU A 59 -1.50 -5.79 2.14
N GLN A 60 -0.37 -6.32 1.72
CA GLN A 60 -0.31 -7.65 1.13
C GLN A 60 -0.74 -8.71 2.15
N THR A 61 -0.33 -8.56 3.40
CA THR A 61 -0.73 -9.47 4.48
C THR A 61 -2.24 -9.40 4.70
N TYR A 62 -2.80 -8.21 4.69
CA TYR A 62 -4.26 -8.06 4.79
C TYR A 62 -4.97 -8.75 3.64
N ARG A 63 -4.43 -8.65 2.43
CA ARG A 63 -5.01 -9.30 1.26
C ARG A 63 -4.98 -10.81 1.41
N GLU A 64 -3.87 -11.37 1.87
CA GLU A 64 -3.75 -12.81 2.10
C GLU A 64 -4.72 -13.29 3.16
N TYR A 65 -4.84 -12.53 4.25
CA TYR A 65 -5.78 -12.86 5.31
C TYR A 65 -7.23 -12.86 4.80
N THR A 66 -7.57 -11.86 4.00
CA THR A 66 -8.89 -11.76 3.41
C THR A 66 -9.16 -12.93 2.48
N LYS A 67 -8.17 -13.32 1.69
CA LYS A 67 -8.29 -14.46 0.80
C LYS A 67 -8.52 -15.74 1.58
N ASN A 68 -7.82 -15.92 2.69
CA ASN A 68 -7.99 -17.09 3.54
C ASN A 68 -9.40 -17.13 4.13
N LEU A 69 -9.93 -15.99 4.54
CA LEU A 69 -11.29 -15.91 5.05
C LEU A 69 -12.31 -16.29 3.97
N LYS A 70 -12.10 -15.83 2.75
CA LYS A 70 -12.98 -16.18 1.62
C LYS A 70 -12.97 -17.68 1.37
N ASN A 71 -11.81 -18.30 1.49
CA ASN A 71 -11.70 -19.74 1.26
C ASN A 71 -12.32 -20.56 2.39
N SER A 72 -12.56 -19.95 3.54
CA SER A 72 -13.16 -20.62 4.71
C SER A 72 -14.69 -20.54 4.72
N ILE A 73 -15.28 -19.78 3.84
CA ILE A 73 -16.76 -19.60 3.80
C ILE A 73 -17.45 -20.73 3.09
#